data_638710aa64d6e31be86961db367c8664
#
_entry.id   638710aa64d6e31be86961db367c8664
#
_cell.length_a   1.000
_cell.length_b   1.000
_cell.length_c   1.000
_cell.angle_alpha   90.00
_cell.angle_beta   90.00
_cell.angle_gamma   90.00
#
_symmetry.space_group_name_H-M   'P 1'
#
loop_
_entity.id
_entity.type
_entity.pdbx_description
1 polymer ?
#
loop_
_entity_poly.entity_id
_entity_poly.type
_entity_poly.pdbx_seq_one_letter_code
_entity_poly.pdbx_strand_id
1 'polypeptide(L)'
;MHENKTYDEMIQVVTFAITEESTKKGNYAIPIEHVKEIKTLGPITNIPKSKSYVKGVMNLRGKIIPVIDVNGKLGISGNREHTKQRILVTDIDDVLTGLLVDEVNEVLRLDKKDIEIAPLEAFEDSRYISGIAKVNEKLYVILDIPKFLGENAHEALPEDTSPEQSIENAHEDSIPEIEEMIKQEIHN
;
A
#
# COMPACT_ATOMS: atom_id res chain seq x y z
N MET A 1 -25.33 4.02 29.66
CA MET A 1 -25.45 4.67 28.33
C MET A 1 -24.34 4.10 27.44
N HIS A 2 -24.67 3.16 26.58
CA HIS A 2 -23.73 2.67 25.56
C HIS A 2 -23.74 3.69 24.42
N GLU A 3 -22.64 4.43 24.27
CA GLU A 3 -22.43 5.24 23.07
C GLU A 3 -22.39 4.29 21.86
N ASN A 4 -23.38 4.40 21.03
CA ASN A 4 -23.44 3.76 19.73
C ASN A 4 -22.44 4.50 18.84
N LYS A 5 -21.14 4.13 18.90
CA LYS A 5 -20.14 4.64 17.97
C LYS A 5 -20.57 4.18 16.58
N THR A 6 -20.99 5.13 15.79
CA THR A 6 -21.39 4.91 14.40
C THR A 6 -20.16 4.37 13.66
N TYR A 7 -20.27 3.20 13.04
CA TYR A 7 -19.21 2.55 12.27
C TYR A 7 -18.62 3.43 11.15
N ASP A 8 -19.32 4.52 10.82
CA ASP A 8 -18.95 5.48 9.78
C ASP A 8 -17.78 6.42 10.18
N GLU A 9 -17.36 6.41 11.46
CA GLU A 9 -16.25 7.22 11.96
C GLU A 9 -14.91 6.47 12.03
N MET A 10 -14.90 5.15 11.75
CA MET A 10 -13.71 4.31 11.84
C MET A 10 -13.20 3.96 10.44
N ILE A 11 -11.89 3.94 10.29
CA ILE A 11 -11.24 3.36 9.11
C ILE A 11 -10.32 2.22 9.55
N GLN A 12 -10.16 1.24 8.67
CA GLN A 12 -9.15 0.19 8.84
C GLN A 12 -8.00 0.47 7.89
N VAL A 13 -6.79 0.31 8.40
CA VAL A 13 -5.58 0.53 7.63
C VAL A 13 -4.61 -0.63 7.79
N VAL A 14 -3.94 -1.00 6.70
CA VAL A 14 -2.79 -1.92 6.74
C VAL A 14 -1.56 -1.09 7.01
N THR A 15 -0.83 -1.43 8.09
CA THR A 15 0.39 -0.72 8.46
C THR A 15 1.63 -1.46 7.96
N PHE A 16 2.62 -0.70 7.56
CA PHE A 16 3.89 -1.21 7.09
C PHE A 16 5.03 -0.27 7.47
N ALA A 17 6.23 -0.81 7.48
CA ALA A 17 7.43 -0.03 7.76
C ALA A 17 8.22 0.22 6.47
N ILE A 18 8.83 1.40 6.42
CA ILE A 18 9.83 1.80 5.44
C ILE A 18 11.11 2.11 6.18
N THR A 19 12.20 1.48 5.79
CA THR A 19 13.51 1.75 6.36
C THR A 19 14.08 3.01 5.71
N GLU A 20 14.14 4.04 6.51
CA GLU A 20 14.86 5.26 6.19
C GLU A 20 16.36 5.01 6.46
N GLU A 21 17.23 5.59 6.74
CA GLU A 21 18.63 5.29 7.03
C GLU A 21 18.80 4.02 7.90
N SER A 22 19.83 3.27 7.74
CA SER A 22 20.22 1.94 8.25
C SER A 22 19.52 1.35 9.50
N THR A 23 18.86 2.16 10.32
CA THR A 23 18.21 1.72 11.57
C THR A 23 16.87 2.40 11.85
N LYS A 24 16.54 3.50 11.19
CA LYS A 24 15.30 4.24 11.43
C LYS A 24 14.20 3.75 10.51
N LYS A 25 13.10 3.30 11.12
CA LYS A 25 11.89 2.89 10.40
C LYS A 25 10.81 3.96 10.53
N GLY A 26 10.31 4.43 9.39
CA GLY A 26 9.06 5.18 9.32
C GLY A 26 7.87 4.23 9.32
N ASN A 27 6.81 4.58 10.03
CA ASN A 27 5.56 3.80 10.00
C ASN A 27 4.58 4.45 9.05
N TYR A 28 4.10 3.67 8.11
CA TYR A 28 3.16 4.07 7.08
C TYR A 28 1.90 3.21 7.14
N ALA A 29 0.84 3.70 6.55
CA ALA A 29 -0.42 2.97 6.48
C ALA A 29 -1.14 3.27 5.16
N ILE A 30 -1.96 2.33 4.71
CA ILE A 30 -2.89 2.52 3.61
C ILE A 30 -4.27 2.00 4.00
N PRO A 31 -5.37 2.61 3.52
CA PRO A 31 -6.70 2.09 3.75
C PRO A 31 -6.83 0.65 3.26
N ILE A 32 -7.40 -0.23 4.10
CA ILE A 32 -7.49 -1.66 3.79
C ILE A 32 -8.37 -1.94 2.56
N GLU A 33 -9.31 -1.07 2.27
CA GLU A 33 -10.19 -1.13 1.10
C GLU A 33 -9.44 -1.14 -0.24
N HIS A 34 -8.22 -0.59 -0.23
CA HIS A 34 -7.35 -0.60 -1.42
C HIS A 34 -6.45 -1.83 -1.49
N VAL A 35 -6.39 -2.65 -0.44
CA VAL A 35 -5.51 -3.83 -0.38
C VAL A 35 -6.27 -5.08 -0.77
N LYS A 36 -5.85 -5.73 -1.84
CA LYS A 36 -6.46 -6.97 -2.31
C LYS A 36 -5.80 -8.21 -1.72
N GLU A 37 -4.48 -8.22 -1.66
CA GLU A 37 -3.71 -9.31 -1.06
C GLU A 37 -2.30 -8.86 -0.68
N ILE A 38 -1.65 -9.63 0.18
CA ILE A 38 -0.26 -9.44 0.58
C ILE A 38 0.52 -10.67 0.13
N LYS A 39 1.69 -10.43 -0.46
CA LYS A 39 2.54 -11.50 -0.98
C LYS A 39 3.99 -11.34 -0.52
N THR A 40 4.66 -12.45 -0.36
CA THR A 40 6.12 -12.49 -0.28
C THR A 40 6.72 -11.96 -1.58
N LEU A 41 7.92 -11.39 -1.49
CA LEU A 41 8.65 -10.95 -2.66
C LEU A 41 8.96 -12.15 -3.56
N GLY A 42 8.41 -12.15 -4.76
CA GLY A 42 8.64 -13.15 -5.81
C GLY A 42 9.48 -12.60 -6.95
N PRO A 43 9.64 -13.37 -8.03
CA PRO A 43 10.34 -12.91 -9.23
C PRO A 43 9.70 -11.66 -9.83
N ILE A 44 10.52 -10.63 -10.07
CA ILE A 44 10.14 -9.39 -10.75
C ILE A 44 10.97 -9.30 -12.03
N THR A 45 10.29 -9.06 -13.15
CA THR A 45 10.93 -8.81 -14.45
C THR A 45 11.11 -7.31 -14.63
N ASN A 46 12.34 -6.86 -14.78
CA ASN A 46 12.65 -5.45 -14.98
C ASN A 46 12.16 -4.97 -16.36
N ILE A 47 11.61 -3.76 -16.40
CA ILE A 47 11.18 -3.09 -17.64
C ILE A 47 12.18 -1.99 -17.99
N PRO A 48 12.86 -2.07 -19.15
CA PRO A 48 13.78 -1.02 -19.58
C PRO A 48 13.07 0.33 -19.74
N LYS A 49 13.76 1.41 -19.40
CA LYS A 49 13.27 2.80 -19.49
C LYS A 49 12.05 3.14 -18.62
N SER A 50 11.73 2.30 -17.66
CA SER A 50 10.72 2.63 -16.65
C SER A 50 11.19 3.74 -15.70
N LYS A 51 10.25 4.35 -14.97
CA LYS A 51 10.57 5.33 -13.91
C LYS A 51 11.41 4.64 -12.83
N SER A 52 12.30 5.38 -12.16
CA SER A 52 13.29 4.83 -11.20
C SER A 52 12.66 4.04 -10.04
N TYR A 53 11.44 4.39 -9.64
CA TYR A 53 10.70 3.71 -8.59
C TYR A 53 9.90 2.50 -9.08
N VAL A 54 9.83 2.23 -10.38
CA VAL A 54 9.19 1.02 -10.94
C VAL A 54 10.22 -0.10 -10.94
N LYS A 55 10.01 -1.11 -10.10
CA LYS A 55 10.90 -2.29 -10.04
C LYS A 55 10.75 -3.21 -11.24
N GLY A 56 9.62 -3.17 -11.91
CA GLY A 56 9.31 -4.01 -13.05
C GLY A 56 7.89 -4.53 -12.98
N VAL A 57 7.68 -5.74 -13.47
CA VAL A 57 6.37 -6.42 -13.46
C VAL A 57 6.49 -7.80 -12.83
N MET A 58 5.40 -8.28 -12.27
CA MET A 58 5.28 -9.63 -11.75
C MET A 58 4.03 -10.31 -12.29
N ASN A 59 4.06 -11.65 -12.31
CA ASN A 59 2.87 -12.44 -12.63
C ASN A 59 2.05 -12.70 -11.36
N LEU A 60 0.84 -12.20 -11.33
CA LEU A 60 -0.13 -12.46 -10.27
C LEU A 60 -1.27 -13.31 -10.82
N ARG A 61 -1.24 -14.61 -10.57
CA ARG A 61 -2.31 -15.54 -11.01
C ARG A 61 -2.63 -15.44 -12.51
N GLY A 62 -1.60 -15.29 -13.35
CA GLY A 62 -1.74 -15.13 -14.80
C GLY A 62 -1.91 -13.69 -15.30
N LYS A 63 -2.10 -12.73 -14.40
CA LYS A 63 -2.13 -11.30 -14.75
C LYS A 63 -0.75 -10.68 -14.54
N ILE A 64 -0.30 -9.88 -15.48
CA ILE A 64 0.94 -9.11 -15.35
C ILE A 64 0.59 -7.79 -14.66
N ILE A 65 1.22 -7.53 -13.51
CA ILE A 65 1.00 -6.30 -12.75
C ILE A 65 2.32 -5.55 -12.54
N PRO A 66 2.32 -4.21 -12.55
CA PRO A 66 3.49 -3.42 -12.23
C PRO A 66 3.83 -3.52 -10.74
N VAL A 67 5.12 -3.44 -10.41
CA VAL A 67 5.61 -3.38 -9.03
C VAL A 67 6.32 -2.06 -8.80
N ILE A 68 5.80 -1.29 -7.85
CA ILE A 68 6.30 0.02 -7.47
C ILE A 68 7.03 -0.09 -6.13
N ASP A 69 8.25 0.43 -6.09
CA ASP A 69 9.02 0.59 -4.87
C ASP A 69 8.55 1.83 -4.11
N VAL A 70 7.89 1.62 -2.97
CA VAL A 70 7.33 2.71 -2.17
C VAL A 70 8.44 3.64 -1.66
N ASN A 71 9.56 3.09 -1.19
CA ASN A 71 10.70 3.90 -0.76
C ASN A 71 11.23 4.76 -1.91
N GLY A 72 11.49 4.16 -3.05
CA GLY A 72 12.00 4.88 -4.22
C GLY A 72 11.06 5.99 -4.68
N LYS A 73 9.74 5.75 -4.59
CA LYS A 73 8.74 6.76 -4.98
C LYS A 73 8.60 7.89 -3.96
N LEU A 74 8.83 7.61 -2.67
CA LEU A 74 8.87 8.63 -1.60
C LEU A 74 10.24 9.31 -1.50
N GLY A 75 11.21 9.00 -2.39
CA GLY A 75 12.54 9.57 -2.33
C GLY A 75 13.39 9.10 -1.15
N ILE A 76 12.98 8.02 -0.48
CA ILE A 76 13.66 7.48 0.69
C ILE A 76 14.77 6.53 0.23
N SER A 77 16.00 6.85 0.60
CA SER A 77 17.18 6.02 0.35
C SER A 77 17.58 5.29 1.64
N GLY A 78 17.83 3.99 1.55
CA GLY A 78 18.27 3.22 2.72
C GLY A 78 18.75 1.82 2.33
N ASN A 79 19.51 1.20 3.22
CA ASN A 79 19.91 -0.19 3.09
C ASN A 79 18.80 -1.07 3.66
N ARG A 80 18.18 -1.91 2.82
CA ARG A 80 16.98 -2.66 3.14
C ARG A 80 17.28 -4.12 3.42
N GLU A 81 16.58 -4.68 4.37
CA GLU A 81 16.59 -6.12 4.62
C GLU A 81 15.58 -6.80 3.66
N HIS A 82 16.08 -7.48 2.64
CA HIS A 82 15.25 -8.10 1.62
C HIS A 82 14.37 -9.25 2.13
N THR A 83 14.72 -9.86 3.25
CA THR A 83 14.01 -11.03 3.79
C THR A 83 12.61 -10.71 4.31
N LYS A 84 12.38 -9.47 4.75
CA LYS A 84 11.09 -9.02 5.28
C LYS A 84 10.22 -8.31 4.26
N GLN A 85 10.76 -8.04 3.08
CA GLN A 85 10.02 -7.32 2.05
C GLN A 85 8.75 -8.07 1.64
N ARG A 86 7.70 -7.30 1.46
CA ARG A 86 6.38 -7.78 1.02
C ARG A 86 5.86 -6.92 -0.12
N ILE A 87 4.95 -7.51 -0.87
CA ILE A 87 4.21 -6.82 -1.91
C ILE A 87 2.76 -6.69 -1.44
N LEU A 88 2.32 -5.46 -1.21
CA LEU A 88 0.92 -5.14 -1.03
C LEU A 88 0.30 -4.99 -2.41
N VAL A 89 -0.56 -5.91 -2.80
CA VAL A 89 -1.29 -5.79 -4.07
C VAL A 89 -2.48 -4.89 -3.81
N THR A 90 -2.50 -3.76 -4.49
CA THR A 90 -3.60 -2.80 -4.44
C THR A 90 -4.48 -2.92 -5.67
N ASP A 91 -5.75 -2.59 -5.49
CA ASP A 91 -6.75 -2.53 -6.54
C ASP A 91 -7.41 -1.14 -6.52
N ILE A 92 -7.18 -0.37 -7.56
CA ILE A 92 -7.78 0.96 -7.74
C ILE A 92 -8.42 0.97 -9.12
N ASP A 93 -9.74 1.11 -9.15
CA ASP A 93 -10.53 1.14 -10.39
C ASP A 93 -10.20 -0.04 -11.33
N ASP A 94 -10.14 -1.27 -10.76
CA ASP A 94 -9.79 -2.52 -11.45
C ASP A 94 -8.34 -2.60 -11.95
N VAL A 95 -7.49 -1.63 -11.58
CA VAL A 95 -6.07 -1.63 -11.89
C VAL A 95 -5.27 -2.20 -10.72
N LEU A 96 -4.73 -3.40 -10.92
CA LEU A 96 -3.88 -4.05 -9.93
C LEU A 96 -2.45 -3.52 -9.98
N THR A 97 -1.91 -3.13 -8.83
CA THR A 97 -0.53 -2.66 -8.68
C THR A 97 0.10 -3.27 -7.43
N GLY A 98 1.30 -3.80 -7.53
CA GLY A 98 2.08 -4.25 -6.40
C GLY A 98 2.90 -3.10 -5.79
N LEU A 99 2.74 -2.86 -4.50
CA LEU A 99 3.55 -1.92 -3.72
C LEU A 99 4.61 -2.70 -2.94
N LEU A 100 5.87 -2.54 -3.30
CA LEU A 100 6.98 -3.14 -2.58
C LEU A 100 7.28 -2.32 -1.33
N VAL A 101 7.14 -2.93 -0.15
CA VAL A 101 7.40 -2.35 1.18
C VAL A 101 8.43 -3.19 1.94
N ASP A 102 9.06 -2.63 2.96
CA ASP A 102 10.13 -3.33 3.69
C ASP A 102 9.59 -4.34 4.70
N GLU A 103 8.47 -4.06 5.34
CA GLU A 103 7.85 -4.95 6.33
C GLU A 103 6.36 -4.60 6.48
N VAL A 104 5.50 -5.59 6.49
CA VAL A 104 4.07 -5.41 6.83
C VAL A 104 3.89 -5.76 8.29
N ASN A 105 3.18 -4.91 9.04
CA ASN A 105 3.04 -5.06 10.48
C ASN A 105 1.68 -5.62 10.90
N GLU A 106 0.65 -4.79 10.84
CA GLU A 106 -0.67 -5.13 11.39
C GLU A 106 -1.78 -4.32 10.72
N VAL A 107 -3.03 -4.73 10.97
CA VAL A 107 -4.21 -3.93 10.64
C VAL A 107 -4.60 -3.12 11.87
N LEU A 108 -4.72 -1.81 11.72
CA LEU A 108 -5.22 -0.91 12.76
C LEU A 108 -6.61 -0.40 12.40
N ARG A 109 -7.43 -0.24 13.45
CA ARG A 109 -8.70 0.51 13.38
C ARG A 109 -8.46 1.89 13.97
N LEU A 110 -8.67 2.90 13.15
CA LEU A 110 -8.45 4.30 13.50
C LEU A 110 -9.78 5.04 13.52
N ASP A 111 -9.96 5.89 14.51
CA ASP A 111 -11.06 6.85 14.48
C ASP A 111 -10.64 8.02 13.57
N LYS A 112 -11.50 8.42 12.62
CA LYS A 112 -11.22 9.51 11.70
C LYS A 112 -10.84 10.82 12.40
N LYS A 113 -11.34 11.05 13.61
CA LYS A 113 -11.01 12.23 14.42
C LYS A 113 -9.57 12.24 14.96
N ASP A 114 -8.94 11.05 15.07
CA ASP A 114 -7.56 10.89 15.53
C ASP A 114 -6.54 11.00 14.36
N ILE A 115 -7.04 11.31 13.17
CA ILE A 115 -6.23 11.53 11.98
C ILE A 115 -6.09 13.03 11.77
N GLU A 116 -4.90 13.55 11.94
CA GLU A 116 -4.58 14.94 11.67
C GLU A 116 -4.21 15.13 10.19
N ILE A 117 -4.68 16.23 9.61
CA ILE A 117 -4.23 16.61 8.26
C ILE A 117 -2.76 17.00 8.36
N ALA A 118 -1.90 16.36 7.57
CA ALA A 118 -0.50 16.73 7.52
C ALA A 118 -0.35 18.18 7.06
N PRO A 119 0.57 18.95 7.69
CA PRO A 119 0.90 20.30 7.20
C PRO A 119 1.60 20.17 5.84
N LEU A 120 0.79 20.23 4.78
CA LEU A 120 1.21 19.93 3.40
C LEU A 120 2.38 20.81 2.92
N GLU A 121 2.55 22.00 3.50
CA GLU A 121 3.60 22.95 3.14
C GLU A 121 5.01 22.51 3.63
N ALA A 122 5.08 21.54 4.56
CA ALA A 122 6.34 21.10 5.14
C ALA A 122 7.01 19.93 4.40
N PHE A 123 6.33 19.32 3.42
CA PHE A 123 6.80 18.12 2.73
C PHE A 123 6.76 18.29 1.21
N GLU A 124 7.87 18.03 0.54
CA GLU A 124 7.99 18.17 -0.93
C GLU A 124 6.97 17.28 -1.69
N ASP A 125 6.63 16.11 -1.16
CA ASP A 125 5.67 15.17 -1.76
C ASP A 125 4.42 14.93 -0.90
N SER A 126 3.96 15.96 -0.19
CA SER A 126 2.77 15.91 0.68
C SER A 126 1.47 15.50 -0.04
N ARG A 127 1.43 15.62 -1.37
CA ARG A 127 0.28 15.21 -2.19
C ARG A 127 -0.12 13.74 -2.03
N TYR A 128 0.82 12.87 -1.61
CA TYR A 128 0.55 11.45 -1.39
C TYR A 128 0.10 11.12 0.03
N ILE A 129 0.05 12.11 0.92
CA ILE A 129 -0.29 11.92 2.32
C ILE A 129 -1.73 12.37 2.54
N SER A 130 -2.59 11.46 3.00
CA SER A 130 -3.96 11.80 3.38
C SER A 130 -4.07 12.29 4.82
N GLY A 131 -3.14 11.89 5.70
CA GLY A 131 -3.11 12.34 7.09
C GLY A 131 -2.05 11.61 7.91
N ILE A 132 -1.97 11.99 9.18
CA ILE A 132 -1.08 11.36 10.17
C ILE A 132 -1.94 10.92 11.35
N ALA A 133 -1.87 9.65 11.71
CA ALA A 133 -2.53 9.11 12.89
C ALA A 133 -1.52 8.87 14.02
N LYS A 134 -1.94 9.17 15.26
CA LYS A 134 -1.16 8.83 16.46
C LYS A 134 -1.80 7.65 17.18
N VAL A 135 -1.07 6.56 17.31
CA VAL A 135 -1.53 5.35 18.00
C VAL A 135 -0.42 4.86 18.94
N ASN A 136 -0.70 4.76 20.23
CA ASN A 136 0.26 4.25 21.23
C ASN A 136 1.66 4.87 21.10
N GLU A 137 1.74 6.20 21.09
CA GLU A 137 2.98 6.98 20.95
C GLU A 137 3.71 6.85 19.59
N LYS A 138 3.18 6.05 18.66
CA LYS A 138 3.68 5.93 17.29
C LYS A 138 2.89 6.81 16.35
N LEU A 139 3.57 7.42 15.40
CA LEU A 139 2.96 8.16 14.30
C LEU A 139 2.93 7.27 13.06
N TYR A 140 1.78 7.26 12.38
CA TYR A 140 1.56 6.55 11.12
C TYR A 140 1.19 7.54 10.03
N VAL A 141 1.99 7.59 8.98
CA VAL A 141 1.71 8.40 7.79
C VAL A 141 0.76 7.63 6.90
N ILE A 142 -0.45 8.13 6.72
CA ILE A 142 -1.48 7.49 5.90
C ILE A 142 -1.33 7.98 4.46
N LEU A 143 -1.09 7.05 3.54
CA LEU A 143 -0.95 7.35 2.12
C LEU A 143 -2.31 7.35 1.41
N ASP A 144 -2.48 8.31 0.54
CA ASP A 144 -3.57 8.37 -0.45
C ASP A 144 -3.14 7.55 -1.68
N ILE A 145 -3.60 6.31 -1.76
CA ILE A 145 -3.14 5.39 -2.79
C ILE A 145 -3.50 5.83 -4.21
N PRO A 146 -4.72 6.31 -4.51
CA PRO A 146 -5.03 6.88 -5.80
C PRO A 146 -4.05 7.98 -6.22
N LYS A 147 -3.76 8.94 -5.35
CA LYS A 147 -2.78 9.99 -5.64
C LYS A 147 -1.36 9.47 -5.69
N PHE A 148 -1.01 8.51 -4.81
CA PHE A 148 0.31 7.90 -4.80
C PHE A 148 0.61 7.16 -6.10
N LEU A 149 -0.35 6.45 -6.67
CA LEU A 149 -0.18 5.77 -7.96
C LEU A 149 -0.18 6.78 -9.12
N GLY A 150 -0.88 7.91 -8.96
CA GLY A 150 -1.03 8.95 -9.98
C GLY A 150 -2.20 8.64 -10.92
N GLU A 151 -2.68 9.68 -11.64
CA GLU A 151 -3.75 9.54 -12.63
C GLU A 151 -3.39 8.61 -13.80
N ASN A 152 -2.13 8.18 -13.87
CA ASN A 152 -1.55 7.41 -14.97
C ASN A 152 -1.07 6.03 -14.53
N ALA A 153 -1.85 5.31 -13.71
CA ALA A 153 -1.59 3.88 -13.50
C ALA A 153 -1.66 3.11 -14.84
N HIS A 154 -2.38 3.63 -15.83
CA HIS A 154 -2.42 3.13 -17.20
C HIS A 154 -1.15 3.41 -18.03
N GLU A 155 -0.35 4.44 -17.69
CA GLU A 155 0.88 4.75 -18.45
C GLU A 155 2.08 3.84 -18.11
N ALA A 156 1.96 2.95 -17.12
CA ALA A 156 3.05 2.04 -16.74
C ALA A 156 3.15 0.80 -17.64
N LEU A 157 2.16 0.53 -18.46
CA LEU A 157 2.16 -0.58 -19.42
C LEU A 157 2.06 -0.03 -20.84
N PRO A 158 2.82 -0.58 -21.84
CA PRO A 158 2.61 -0.24 -23.24
C PRO A 158 1.16 -0.51 -23.64
N GLU A 159 0.52 0.44 -24.30
CA GLU A 159 -0.77 0.24 -24.93
C GLU A 159 -0.66 -0.89 -25.97
N ASP A 160 -1.07 -2.06 -25.64
CA ASP A 160 -1.68 -3.08 -26.50
C ASP A 160 -1.72 -4.43 -25.79
N THR A 161 -2.83 -4.69 -25.16
CA THR A 161 -3.44 -6.03 -25.05
C THR A 161 -4.77 -5.92 -24.30
N SER A 162 -5.83 -5.68 -25.04
CA SER A 162 -7.16 -6.06 -24.57
C SER A 162 -7.30 -7.58 -24.70
N PRO A 163 -7.81 -8.25 -23.69
CA PRO A 163 -9.03 -9.01 -23.93
C PRO A 163 -10.10 -8.68 -22.89
N GLU A 164 -11.27 -8.42 -23.45
CA GLU A 164 -12.54 -8.32 -22.73
C GLU A 164 -12.82 -9.54 -21.87
N GLN A 165 -13.56 -9.27 -20.82
CA GLN A 165 -14.58 -10.04 -20.14
C GLN A 165 -14.39 -10.34 -18.67
N SER A 166 -15.33 -9.70 -17.96
CA SER A 166 -16.14 -10.24 -16.85
C SER A 166 -15.43 -10.60 -15.54
N ILE A 167 -15.87 -9.98 -14.46
CA ILE A 167 -16.83 -10.61 -13.55
C ILE A 167 -17.19 -9.61 -12.45
N GLU A 168 -18.46 -9.50 -12.26
CA GLU A 168 -19.20 -8.85 -11.18
C GLU A 168 -18.91 -9.48 -9.80
N ASN A 169 -18.96 -8.65 -8.75
CA ASN A 169 -19.19 -9.02 -7.35
C ASN A 169 -18.06 -9.67 -6.55
N ALA A 170 -17.33 -8.85 -5.78
CA ALA A 170 -16.77 -9.27 -4.49
C ALA A 170 -16.25 -8.04 -3.70
N HIS A 171 -17.12 -7.28 -3.08
CA HIS A 171 -16.68 -6.06 -2.35
C HIS A 171 -16.95 -6.06 -0.85
N GLU A 172 -17.56 -7.11 -0.25
CA GLU A 172 -17.88 -7.10 1.19
C GLU A 172 -17.16 -8.17 2.05
N ASP A 173 -16.56 -9.20 1.45
CA ASP A 173 -15.99 -10.33 2.21
C ASP A 173 -14.46 -10.32 2.38
N SER A 174 -13.77 -9.28 1.91
CA SER A 174 -12.30 -9.29 1.81
C SER A 174 -11.55 -8.92 3.11
N ILE A 175 -12.18 -8.25 4.06
CA ILE A 175 -11.50 -7.67 5.23
C ILE A 175 -11.01 -8.73 6.21
N PRO A 176 -11.80 -9.76 6.60
CA PRO A 176 -11.34 -10.83 7.48
C PRO A 176 -10.21 -11.64 6.87
N GLU A 177 -10.23 -11.84 5.56
CA GLU A 177 -9.22 -12.62 4.84
C GLU A 177 -7.86 -11.91 4.82
N ILE A 178 -7.85 -10.60 4.68
CA ILE A 178 -6.62 -9.79 4.73
C ILE A 178 -6.01 -9.79 6.13
N GLU A 179 -6.81 -9.69 7.19
CA GLU A 179 -6.33 -9.77 8.57
C GLU A 179 -5.68 -11.14 8.87
N GLU A 180 -6.29 -12.22 8.38
CA GLU A 180 -5.77 -13.58 8.53
C GLU A 180 -4.46 -13.76 7.75
N MET A 181 -4.38 -13.24 6.53
CA MET A 181 -3.18 -13.28 5.70
C MET A 181 -2.01 -12.53 6.34
N ILE A 182 -2.25 -11.36 6.93
CA ILE A 182 -1.23 -10.61 7.66
C ILE A 182 -0.70 -11.43 8.84
N LYS A 183 -1.58 -12.08 9.62
CA LYS A 183 -1.17 -12.92 10.74
C LYS A 183 -0.31 -14.11 10.29
N GLN A 184 -0.64 -14.73 9.16
CA GLN A 184 0.13 -15.86 8.62
C GLN A 184 1.52 -15.44 8.12
N GLU A 185 1.64 -14.28 7.48
CA GLU A 185 2.91 -13.79 6.94
C GLU A 185 3.88 -13.26 8.01
N ILE A 186 3.36 -12.76 9.14
CA ILE A 186 4.17 -12.24 10.24
C ILE A 186 4.76 -13.37 11.10
N HIS A 187 4.13 -14.56 11.14
CA HIS A 187 4.55 -15.68 11.98
C HIS A 187 5.41 -16.74 11.24
N ASN A 188 5.78 -16.51 10.01
CA ASN A 188 6.64 -17.38 9.21
C ASN A 188 7.97 -16.66 8.90
#